data_f533ef0ac50c23b4ec6f2a5bed6ff093
#
_entry.id   f533ef0ac50c23b4ec6f2a5bed6ff093
#
_cell.length_a   1.000
_cell.length_b   1.000
_cell.length_c   1.000
_cell.angle_alpha   90.00
_cell.angle_beta   90.00
_cell.angle_gamma   90.00
#
_symmetry.space_group_name_H-M   'P 1'
#
loop_
_entity.id
_entity.type
_entity.pdbx_description
1 polymer ?
#
loop_
_entity_poly.entity_id
_entity_poly.type
_entity_poly.pdbx_seq_one_letter_code
_entity_poly.pdbx_strand_id
1 'polypeptide(L)'
;MWDYVNELSLRVWEREGRFLSGYDFHPFTKGAGKAGLNLHSQTIQAIGDEYALRRKQACKTKLRWRVSGGARRSLGWIPFKPSAIRYRNGQVFFVGTPLSLWDSYDLSMYELGAGNISEDARGRWYLNVSIRIEKTPRPATGEVERSVGIDLGLKDFAATSDARVITLDRHNRRLEAKLGAAQRAGKKARVRALHAKIENSRKDQLHKLSTALVKEYGAIFIGNVNASALAKRHGWRNPCSTRAGVCSGPCCSIRAITPACGSMRSMNDIQPRPSAAVTGALGRRAGKGLGIRERACGECGAYHHRAINAAVNILAAGRRRLAE
;
A
#
# COMPACT_ATOMS: atom_id res chain seq x y z
N MET A 1 -4.99 16.04 21.83
CA MET A 1 -4.27 14.81 22.26
C MET A 1 -3.08 14.45 21.37
N TRP A 2 -3.18 14.34 20.06
CA TRP A 2 -2.02 14.05 19.19
C TRP A 2 -0.89 15.05 19.39
N ASP A 3 -1.19 16.33 19.38
CA ASP A 3 -0.18 17.38 19.52
C ASP A 3 0.44 17.38 20.91
N TYR A 4 -0.34 17.11 21.94
CA TYR A 4 0.17 16.91 23.31
C TYR A 4 1.20 15.77 23.38
N VAL A 5 0.87 14.60 22.81
CA VAL A 5 1.77 13.43 22.77
C VAL A 5 3.04 13.74 21.96
N ASN A 6 2.92 14.49 20.87
CA ASN A 6 4.03 14.91 20.04
C ASN A 6 5.00 15.85 20.78
N GLU A 7 4.45 16.84 21.48
CA GLU A 7 5.22 17.78 22.31
C GLU A 7 5.91 17.05 23.47
N LEU A 8 5.16 16.24 24.21
CA LEU A 8 5.70 15.47 25.34
C LEU A 8 6.88 14.58 24.90
N SER A 9 6.71 13.86 23.78
CA SER A 9 7.76 13.01 23.23
C SER A 9 9.02 13.80 22.85
N LEU A 10 8.85 15.01 22.30
CA LEU A 10 9.97 15.88 21.96
C LEU A 10 10.70 16.35 23.21
N ARG A 11 9.98 16.83 24.24
CA ARG A 11 10.58 17.31 25.48
C ARG A 11 11.33 16.23 26.24
N VAL A 12 10.81 15.00 26.27
CA VAL A 12 11.51 13.89 26.91
C VAL A 12 12.77 13.54 26.12
N TRP A 13 12.71 13.56 24.81
CA TRP A 13 13.89 13.33 23.98
C TRP A 13 14.97 14.42 24.20
N GLU A 14 14.58 15.68 24.29
CA GLU A 14 15.50 16.80 24.54
C GLU A 14 16.17 16.74 25.94
N ARG A 15 15.45 16.21 26.93
CA ARG A 15 15.97 16.12 28.32
C ARG A 15 16.74 14.84 28.58
N GLU A 16 16.28 13.73 28.06
CA GLU A 16 16.71 12.39 28.46
C GLU A 16 17.38 11.62 27.32
N GLY A 17 17.36 12.13 26.08
CA GLY A 17 17.90 11.46 24.90
C GLY A 17 17.17 10.18 24.50
N ARG A 18 16.03 9.87 25.15
CA ARG A 18 15.25 8.66 24.89
C ARG A 18 13.90 8.97 24.26
N PHE A 19 13.38 8.00 23.53
CA PHE A 19 12.06 8.08 22.95
C PHE A 19 11.03 7.30 23.79
N LEU A 20 9.85 7.91 23.99
CA LEU A 20 8.74 7.27 24.65
C LEU A 20 8.13 6.18 23.77
N SER A 21 7.84 5.02 24.37
CA SER A 21 6.99 3.97 23.80
C SER A 21 5.51 4.31 23.99
N GLY A 22 4.60 3.51 23.40
CA GLY A 22 3.16 3.67 23.63
C GLY A 22 2.78 3.62 25.12
N TYR A 23 3.39 2.72 25.88
CA TYR A 23 3.13 2.56 27.31
C TYR A 23 3.61 3.75 28.14
N ASP A 24 4.72 4.35 27.79
CA ASP A 24 5.30 5.48 28.53
C ASP A 24 4.40 6.72 28.50
N PHE A 25 3.45 6.80 27.57
CA PHE A 25 2.48 7.90 27.55
C PHE A 25 1.35 7.74 28.56
N HIS A 26 1.09 6.53 29.06
CA HIS A 26 -0.06 6.27 29.94
C HIS A 26 -0.05 7.10 31.25
N PRO A 27 1.06 7.23 32.00
CA PRO A 27 1.11 8.06 33.18
C PRO A 27 0.75 9.52 32.92
N PHE A 28 1.21 10.07 31.80
CA PHE A 28 1.01 11.48 31.42
C PHE A 28 -0.39 11.77 30.86
N THR A 29 -1.10 10.73 30.40
CA THR A 29 -2.46 10.84 29.83
C THR A 29 -3.54 10.37 30.80
N LYS A 30 -3.15 9.84 31.96
CA LYS A 30 -4.07 9.41 33.03
C LYS A 30 -4.88 10.61 33.50
N GLY A 31 -6.21 10.47 33.54
CA GLY A 31 -7.10 11.53 33.98
C GLY A 31 -7.46 12.57 32.91
N ALA A 32 -6.93 12.51 31.69
CA ALA A 32 -7.23 13.47 30.63
C ALA A 32 -8.75 13.60 30.34
N GLY A 33 -9.52 12.50 30.45
CA GLY A 33 -10.97 12.54 30.33
C GLY A 33 -11.63 13.36 31.44
N LYS A 34 -11.13 13.27 32.68
CA LYS A 34 -11.63 14.07 33.83
C LYS A 34 -11.23 15.54 33.70
N ALA A 35 -10.14 15.84 32.99
CA ALA A 35 -9.67 17.19 32.70
C ALA A 35 -10.41 17.86 31.53
N GLY A 36 -11.55 17.33 31.11
CA GLY A 36 -12.41 17.93 30.10
C GLY A 36 -12.13 17.47 28.65
N LEU A 37 -11.22 16.52 28.46
CA LEU A 37 -11.00 15.94 27.13
C LEU A 37 -12.10 14.89 26.85
N ASN A 38 -13.08 15.22 26.06
CA ASN A 38 -14.21 14.35 25.68
C ASN A 38 -13.77 13.18 24.76
N LEU A 39 -12.78 12.38 25.22
CA LEU A 39 -12.29 11.21 24.53
C LEU A 39 -12.30 10.00 25.45
N HIS A 40 -12.73 8.87 24.91
CA HIS A 40 -12.66 7.60 25.64
C HIS A 40 -11.23 7.19 25.94
N SER A 41 -10.97 6.58 27.09
CA SER A 41 -9.62 6.18 27.55
C SER A 41 -8.89 5.28 26.55
N GLN A 42 -9.58 4.36 25.89
CA GLN A 42 -9.04 3.49 24.86
C GLN A 42 -8.55 4.27 23.63
N THR A 43 -9.25 5.33 23.24
CA THR A 43 -8.84 6.23 22.17
C THR A 43 -7.58 7.00 22.54
N ILE A 44 -7.51 7.51 23.79
CA ILE A 44 -6.35 8.22 24.31
C ILE A 44 -5.10 7.32 24.26
N GLN A 45 -5.22 6.09 24.74
CA GLN A 45 -4.12 5.12 24.70
C GLN A 45 -3.73 4.77 23.27
N ALA A 46 -4.71 4.49 22.38
CA ALA A 46 -4.45 4.17 20.99
C ALA A 46 -3.75 5.31 20.22
N ILE A 47 -3.98 6.58 20.59
CA ILE A 47 -3.25 7.72 20.03
C ILE A 47 -1.77 7.66 20.43
N GLY A 48 -1.45 7.34 21.68
CA GLY A 48 -0.07 7.19 22.15
C GLY A 48 0.67 6.06 21.44
N ASP A 49 0.03 4.89 21.35
CA ASP A 49 0.57 3.71 20.66
C ASP A 49 0.87 4.01 19.19
N GLU A 50 -0.10 4.59 18.48
CA GLU A 50 0.04 4.92 17.06
C GLU A 50 1.09 6.03 16.84
N TYR A 51 1.15 7.03 17.70
CA TYR A 51 2.17 8.07 17.66
C TYR A 51 3.57 7.47 17.74
N ALA A 52 3.83 6.62 18.75
CA ALA A 52 5.12 5.96 18.93
C ALA A 52 5.52 5.13 17.71
N LEU A 53 4.57 4.37 17.15
CA LEU A 53 4.76 3.58 15.95
C LEU A 53 5.10 4.46 14.74
N ARG A 54 4.32 5.51 14.49
CA ARG A 54 4.52 6.41 13.35
C ARG A 54 5.82 7.20 13.44
N ARG A 55 6.20 7.63 14.64
CA ARG A 55 7.48 8.30 14.86
C ARG A 55 8.66 7.37 14.54
N LYS A 56 8.60 6.11 15.01
CA LYS A 56 9.61 5.09 14.70
C LYS A 56 9.70 4.83 13.18
N GLN A 57 8.57 4.67 12.50
CA GLN A 57 8.51 4.47 11.05
C GLN A 57 9.06 5.67 10.25
N ALA A 58 8.82 6.88 10.73
CA ALA A 58 9.28 8.10 10.07
C ALA A 58 10.76 8.42 10.37
N CYS A 59 11.38 7.74 11.34
CA CYS A 59 12.74 8.02 11.81
C CYS A 59 12.94 9.50 12.18
N LYS A 60 11.97 10.12 12.87
CA LYS A 60 11.98 11.55 13.23
C LYS A 60 11.81 11.75 14.72
N THR A 61 12.36 12.84 15.23
CA THR A 61 12.21 13.25 16.65
C THR A 61 10.81 13.74 16.95
N LYS A 62 10.16 14.42 15.98
CA LYS A 62 8.76 14.85 16.07
C LYS A 62 8.02 14.62 14.76
N LEU A 63 6.71 14.46 14.84
CA LEU A 63 5.81 14.37 13.70
C LEU A 63 5.14 15.72 13.42
N ARG A 64 4.40 15.79 12.31
CA ARG A 64 3.60 16.97 11.98
C ARG A 64 2.50 17.18 13.00
N TRP A 65 2.27 18.44 13.38
CA TRP A 65 1.14 18.88 14.18
C TRP A 65 -0.18 18.66 13.40
N ARG A 66 -1.22 18.35 14.12
CA ARG A 66 -2.56 18.29 13.53
C ARG A 66 -3.19 19.68 13.61
N VAL A 67 -3.83 20.09 12.53
CA VAL A 67 -4.45 21.40 12.40
C VAL A 67 -5.97 21.23 12.42
N SER A 68 -6.66 21.89 13.34
CA SER A 68 -8.11 21.74 13.54
C SER A 68 -8.94 22.51 12.50
N GLY A 69 -8.40 23.56 11.89
CA GLY A 69 -9.18 24.42 10.98
C GLY A 69 -8.41 24.91 9.77
N GLY A 70 -9.10 25.68 8.91
CA GLY A 70 -8.51 26.32 7.73
C GLY A 70 -8.27 25.38 6.55
N ALA A 71 -7.56 25.89 5.54
CA ALA A 71 -7.29 25.18 4.28
C ALA A 71 -6.38 23.96 4.45
N ARG A 72 -5.61 23.90 5.53
CA ARG A 72 -4.67 22.81 5.87
C ARG A 72 -5.19 21.92 7.00
N ARG A 73 -6.50 21.96 7.31
CA ARG A 73 -7.10 21.12 8.33
C ARG A 73 -6.73 19.65 8.13
N SER A 74 -6.31 19.02 9.21
CA SER A 74 -6.08 17.58 9.24
C SER A 74 -7.41 16.84 9.18
N LEU A 75 -7.45 15.75 8.42
CA LEU A 75 -8.65 14.90 8.33
C LEU A 75 -8.94 14.28 9.69
N GLY A 76 -10.22 14.06 9.99
CA GLY A 76 -10.68 13.42 11.20
C GLY A 76 -10.10 12.01 11.32
N TRP A 77 -9.68 11.63 12.53
CA TRP A 77 -9.12 10.32 12.80
C TRP A 77 -9.23 9.98 14.29
N ILE A 78 -9.90 8.89 14.59
CA ILE A 78 -10.22 8.41 15.93
C ILE A 78 -9.79 6.95 16.02
N PRO A 79 -8.58 6.65 16.52
CA PRO A 79 -8.13 5.27 16.70
C PRO A 79 -8.79 4.65 17.94
N PHE A 80 -8.88 3.33 17.94
CA PHE A 80 -9.43 2.60 19.06
C PHE A 80 -8.81 1.20 19.20
N LYS A 81 -8.86 0.69 20.43
CA LYS A 81 -8.50 -0.69 20.79
C LYS A 81 -9.72 -1.62 20.64
N PRO A 82 -9.55 -2.94 20.59
CA PRO A 82 -10.67 -3.88 20.35
C PRO A 82 -11.84 -3.74 21.31
N SER A 83 -11.56 -3.41 22.57
CA SER A 83 -12.61 -3.27 23.62
C SER A 83 -13.53 -2.07 23.41
N ALA A 84 -13.17 -1.11 22.55
CA ALA A 84 -14.01 0.06 22.25
C ALA A 84 -15.08 -0.20 21.19
N ILE A 85 -14.97 -1.31 20.45
CA ILE A 85 -15.92 -1.64 19.36
C ILE A 85 -16.56 -3.00 19.62
N ARG A 86 -17.86 -3.11 19.32
CA ARG A 86 -18.62 -4.38 19.45
C ARG A 86 -19.68 -4.46 18.38
N TYR A 87 -19.89 -5.66 17.84
CA TYR A 87 -21.07 -5.98 17.04
C TYR A 87 -22.13 -6.61 17.92
N ARG A 88 -23.33 -6.09 17.93
CA ARG A 88 -24.44 -6.58 18.73
C ARG A 88 -25.77 -6.25 18.06
N ASN A 89 -26.70 -7.21 18.03
CA ASN A 89 -28.06 -7.02 17.51
C ASN A 89 -28.10 -6.40 16.09
N GLY A 90 -27.26 -6.88 15.19
CA GLY A 90 -27.23 -6.37 13.80
C GLY A 90 -26.53 -5.03 13.62
N GLN A 91 -25.89 -4.48 14.65
CA GLN A 91 -25.31 -3.15 14.60
C GLN A 91 -23.94 -3.08 15.29
N VAL A 92 -23.08 -2.21 14.80
CA VAL A 92 -21.78 -1.91 15.41
C VAL A 92 -21.94 -0.80 16.43
N PHE A 93 -21.42 -1.02 17.62
CA PHE A 93 -21.35 -0.03 18.70
C PHE A 93 -19.91 0.43 18.90
N PHE A 94 -19.70 1.73 18.99
CA PHE A 94 -18.43 2.33 19.38
C PHE A 94 -18.61 3.04 20.73
N VAL A 95 -17.90 2.56 21.76
CA VAL A 95 -17.99 3.10 23.13
C VAL A 95 -19.44 3.22 23.60
N GLY A 96 -20.26 2.22 23.33
CA GLY A 96 -21.68 2.19 23.70
C GLY A 96 -22.62 2.94 22.76
N THR A 97 -22.10 3.73 21.82
CA THR A 97 -22.91 4.47 20.85
C THR A 97 -23.10 3.65 19.58
N PRO A 98 -24.33 3.42 19.10
CA PRO A 98 -24.59 2.72 17.86
C PRO A 98 -24.10 3.54 16.66
N LEU A 99 -23.44 2.88 15.71
CA LEU A 99 -22.97 3.48 14.47
C LEU A 99 -23.92 3.11 13.33
N SER A 100 -24.38 4.11 12.56
CA SER A 100 -25.05 3.88 11.29
C SER A 100 -24.01 3.59 10.22
N LEU A 101 -23.88 2.34 9.81
CA LEU A 101 -22.88 1.89 8.84
C LEU A 101 -23.56 1.32 7.60
N TRP A 102 -22.92 1.52 6.46
CA TRP A 102 -23.14 0.68 5.30
C TRP A 102 -22.21 -0.53 5.41
N ASP A 103 -22.73 -1.62 5.92
CA ASP A 103 -22.00 -2.88 6.05
C ASP A 103 -22.10 -3.68 4.76
N SER A 104 -21.03 -3.62 3.95
CA SER A 104 -20.91 -4.39 2.71
C SER A 104 -20.13 -5.71 2.87
N TYR A 105 -19.63 -5.99 4.07
CA TYR A 105 -18.77 -7.14 4.36
C TYR A 105 -19.40 -8.15 5.32
N ASP A 106 -20.59 -7.84 5.83
CA ASP A 106 -21.24 -8.61 6.90
C ASP A 106 -20.34 -8.80 8.13
N LEU A 107 -20.14 -7.72 8.86
CA LEU A 107 -19.26 -7.69 10.04
C LEU A 107 -19.72 -8.63 11.16
N SER A 108 -20.95 -9.16 11.08
CA SER A 108 -21.46 -10.18 12.03
C SER A 108 -20.63 -11.44 12.05
N MET A 109 -20.01 -11.78 10.92
CA MET A 109 -19.24 -13.01 10.73
C MET A 109 -17.83 -12.94 11.32
N TYR A 110 -17.40 -11.80 11.86
CA TYR A 110 -16.02 -11.59 12.25
C TYR A 110 -15.87 -11.09 13.68
N GLU A 111 -14.80 -11.51 14.35
CA GLU A 111 -14.34 -10.89 15.59
C GLU A 111 -13.66 -9.56 15.27
N LEU A 112 -14.24 -8.47 15.78
CA LEU A 112 -13.74 -7.11 15.50
C LEU A 112 -12.55 -6.78 16.41
N GLY A 113 -11.43 -6.41 15.80
CA GLY A 113 -10.22 -6.02 16.47
C GLY A 113 -10.03 -4.51 16.60
N ALA A 114 -8.79 -4.07 16.79
CA ALA A 114 -8.44 -2.66 16.81
C ALA A 114 -8.64 -2.01 15.44
N GLY A 115 -8.83 -0.69 15.45
CA GLY A 115 -9.05 0.05 14.22
C GLY A 115 -9.06 1.55 14.40
N ASN A 116 -9.70 2.23 13.46
CA ASN A 116 -9.93 3.66 13.54
C ASN A 116 -11.18 4.08 12.75
N ILE A 117 -11.77 5.19 13.17
CA ILE A 117 -12.77 5.90 12.39
C ILE A 117 -12.05 7.07 11.74
N SER A 118 -12.06 7.15 10.40
CA SER A 118 -11.30 8.15 9.64
C SER A 118 -12.15 8.90 8.62
N GLU A 119 -11.82 10.17 8.45
CA GLU A 119 -12.44 11.06 7.48
C GLU A 119 -11.64 11.07 6.16
N ASP A 120 -12.31 11.00 5.02
CA ASP A 120 -11.68 11.23 3.73
C ASP A 120 -11.64 12.73 3.35
N ALA A 121 -10.92 13.07 2.27
CA ALA A 121 -10.81 14.45 1.77
C ALA A 121 -12.16 15.06 1.29
N ARG A 122 -13.22 14.25 1.23
CA ARG A 122 -14.57 14.65 0.82
C ARG A 122 -15.50 14.84 2.03
N GLY A 123 -15.00 14.61 3.26
CA GLY A 123 -15.79 14.69 4.49
C GLY A 123 -16.61 13.44 4.80
N ARG A 124 -16.33 12.30 4.13
CA ARG A 124 -16.99 11.03 4.43
C ARG A 124 -16.19 10.29 5.48
N TRP A 125 -16.89 9.62 6.37
CA TRP A 125 -16.29 8.84 7.44
C TRP A 125 -16.30 7.35 7.13
N TYR A 126 -15.25 6.67 7.51
CA TYR A 126 -15.06 5.24 7.32
C TYR A 126 -14.68 4.58 8.63
N LEU A 127 -15.31 3.48 8.94
CA LEU A 127 -14.84 2.57 9.97
C LEU A 127 -13.84 1.61 9.34
N ASN A 128 -12.61 1.63 9.84
CA ASN A 128 -11.57 0.67 9.51
C ASN A 128 -11.34 -0.20 10.73
N VAL A 129 -11.57 -1.49 10.61
CA VAL A 129 -11.44 -2.45 11.70
C VAL A 129 -10.62 -3.65 11.24
N SER A 130 -9.73 -4.13 12.09
CA SER A 130 -9.04 -5.40 11.87
C SER A 130 -9.96 -6.56 12.23
N ILE A 131 -9.89 -7.62 11.44
CA ILE A 131 -10.61 -8.87 11.69
C ILE A 131 -9.62 -10.03 11.75
N ARG A 132 -9.94 -11.06 12.50
CA ARG A 132 -9.22 -12.34 12.49
C ARG A 132 -9.87 -13.26 11.48
N ILE A 133 -9.06 -13.80 10.58
CA ILE A 133 -9.48 -14.81 9.62
C ILE A 133 -8.61 -16.04 9.86
N GLU A 134 -9.23 -17.18 10.03
CA GLU A 134 -8.51 -18.44 10.05
C GLU A 134 -7.90 -18.71 8.69
N LYS A 135 -6.58 -18.89 8.65
CA LYS A 135 -5.91 -19.33 7.44
C LYS A 135 -6.13 -20.83 7.28
N THR A 136 -6.85 -21.21 6.26
CA THR A 136 -6.76 -22.58 5.75
C THR A 136 -5.41 -22.69 5.04
N PRO A 137 -4.45 -23.47 5.54
CA PRO A 137 -3.19 -23.65 4.83
C PRO A 137 -3.50 -24.30 3.48
N ARG A 138 -3.16 -23.63 2.40
CA ARG A 138 -3.17 -24.26 1.09
C ARG A 138 -2.09 -25.32 1.08
N PRO A 139 -2.38 -26.54 0.60
CA PRO A 139 -1.38 -27.58 0.49
C PRO A 139 -0.26 -27.11 -0.45
N ALA A 140 0.95 -27.08 0.08
CA ALA A 140 2.14 -26.55 -0.60
C ALA A 140 2.66 -27.42 -1.76
N THR A 141 2.12 -28.60 -1.98
CA THR A 141 2.80 -29.66 -2.73
C THR A 141 2.43 -29.82 -4.20
N GLY A 142 1.34 -29.22 -4.69
CA GLY A 142 0.97 -29.33 -6.13
C GLY A 142 1.01 -28.02 -6.89
N GLU A 143 1.13 -26.90 -6.21
CA GLU A 143 0.90 -25.57 -6.79
C GLU A 143 2.16 -24.80 -7.18
N VAL A 144 3.34 -25.27 -6.79
CA VAL A 144 4.63 -24.68 -7.18
C VAL A 144 4.87 -24.81 -8.70
N GLU A 145 4.25 -25.81 -9.33
CA GLU A 145 4.30 -25.99 -10.79
C GLU A 145 3.64 -24.84 -11.53
N ARG A 146 2.58 -24.24 -10.98
CA ARG A 146 1.92 -23.04 -11.52
C ARG A 146 2.50 -21.77 -10.93
N SER A 147 3.78 -21.54 -11.12
CA SER A 147 4.44 -20.33 -10.66
C SER A 147 4.68 -19.34 -11.79
N VAL A 148 4.56 -18.03 -11.48
CA VAL A 148 4.76 -16.95 -12.45
C VAL A 148 5.77 -15.93 -11.94
N GLY A 149 6.65 -15.46 -12.82
CA GLY A 149 7.50 -14.29 -12.63
C GLY A 149 6.85 -13.06 -13.25
N ILE A 150 6.91 -11.92 -12.56
CA ILE A 150 6.32 -10.66 -13.01
C ILE A 150 7.36 -9.56 -13.00
N ASP A 151 7.60 -8.95 -14.15
CA ASP A 151 8.40 -7.73 -14.31
C ASP A 151 7.48 -6.51 -14.41
N LEU A 152 7.64 -5.53 -13.51
CA LEU A 152 6.85 -4.31 -13.49
C LEU A 152 7.49 -3.24 -14.38
N GLY A 153 6.74 -2.76 -15.37
CA GLY A 153 7.21 -1.83 -16.37
C GLY A 153 6.61 -0.42 -16.28
N LEU A 154 7.22 0.51 -17.00
CA LEU A 154 6.72 1.89 -17.12
C LEU A 154 5.80 2.11 -18.33
N LYS A 155 6.01 1.41 -19.44
CA LYS A 155 5.15 1.50 -20.65
C LYS A 155 3.95 0.58 -20.49
N ASP A 156 4.23 -0.68 -20.30
CA ASP A 156 3.26 -1.69 -19.94
C ASP A 156 3.29 -1.83 -18.41
N PHE A 157 2.18 -2.16 -17.80
CA PHE A 157 2.12 -2.23 -16.34
C PHE A 157 2.99 -3.37 -15.81
N ALA A 158 2.87 -4.53 -16.43
CA ALA A 158 3.65 -5.71 -16.10
C ALA A 158 3.80 -6.63 -17.31
N ALA A 159 4.86 -7.42 -17.32
CA ALA A 159 5.01 -8.59 -18.18
C ALA A 159 5.17 -9.83 -17.32
N THR A 160 4.58 -10.93 -17.73
CA THR A 160 4.63 -12.21 -17.02
C THR A 160 5.54 -13.18 -17.73
N SER A 161 6.05 -14.19 -17.02
CA SER A 161 6.95 -15.21 -17.57
C SER A 161 6.29 -16.13 -18.60
N ASP A 162 4.96 -16.19 -18.64
CA ASP A 162 4.14 -16.87 -19.63
C ASP A 162 3.76 -15.99 -20.84
N ALA A 163 4.58 -14.98 -21.11
CA ALA A 163 4.49 -14.08 -22.26
C ALA A 163 3.26 -13.16 -22.30
N ARG A 164 2.53 -12.98 -21.21
CA ARG A 164 1.44 -12.00 -21.16
C ARG A 164 1.95 -10.61 -20.84
N VAL A 165 1.51 -9.62 -21.58
CA VAL A 165 1.74 -8.21 -21.32
C VAL A 165 0.48 -7.59 -20.73
N ILE A 166 0.57 -7.12 -19.50
CA ILE A 166 -0.54 -6.53 -18.76
C ILE A 166 -0.48 -5.01 -18.93
N THR A 167 -1.53 -4.46 -19.51
CA THR A 167 -1.72 -3.01 -19.64
C THR A 167 -2.81 -2.54 -18.68
N LEU A 168 -2.60 -1.40 -18.02
CA LEU A 168 -3.62 -0.76 -17.21
C LEU A 168 -4.13 0.50 -17.89
N ASP A 169 -5.43 0.75 -17.72
CA ASP A 169 -6.07 1.97 -18.20
C ASP A 169 -5.41 3.22 -17.61
N ARG A 170 -5.26 4.22 -18.44
CA ARG A 170 -4.74 5.52 -18.02
C ARG A 170 -5.88 6.40 -17.48
N HIS A 171 -6.48 5.98 -16.36
CA HIS A 171 -7.62 6.67 -15.74
C HIS A 171 -7.42 8.18 -15.57
N ASN A 172 -6.18 8.60 -15.28
CA ASN A 172 -5.85 10.01 -15.13
C ASN A 172 -6.04 10.77 -16.45
N ARG A 173 -5.51 10.22 -17.57
CA ARG A 173 -5.63 10.86 -18.88
C ARG A 173 -7.08 10.99 -19.34
N ARG A 174 -7.91 9.97 -19.06
CA ARG A 174 -9.34 9.98 -19.40
C ARG A 174 -10.11 11.12 -18.72
N LEU A 175 -9.68 11.53 -17.52
CA LEU A 175 -10.32 12.57 -16.71
C LEU A 175 -9.52 13.89 -16.69
N GLU A 176 -8.39 13.98 -17.39
CA GLU A 176 -7.45 15.11 -17.34
C GLU A 176 -8.12 16.42 -17.79
N ALA A 177 -8.85 16.40 -18.91
CA ALA A 177 -9.55 17.58 -19.41
C ALA A 177 -10.60 18.10 -18.40
N LYS A 178 -11.39 17.17 -17.79
CA LYS A 178 -12.39 17.51 -16.78
C LYS A 178 -11.74 18.03 -15.50
N LEU A 179 -10.58 17.48 -15.13
CA LEU A 179 -9.81 17.91 -13.98
C LEU A 179 -9.24 19.31 -14.19
N GLY A 180 -8.63 19.57 -15.36
CA GLY A 180 -8.11 20.89 -15.72
C GLY A 180 -9.19 21.97 -15.76
N ALA A 181 -10.35 21.66 -16.32
CA ALA A 181 -11.50 22.58 -16.33
C ALA A 181 -11.99 22.90 -14.90
N ALA A 182 -12.09 21.89 -14.04
CA ALA A 182 -12.50 22.09 -12.65
C ALA A 182 -11.47 22.90 -11.84
N GLN A 183 -10.17 22.69 -12.11
CA GLN A 183 -9.08 23.44 -11.49
C GLN A 183 -9.11 24.92 -11.90
N ARG A 184 -9.21 25.22 -13.20
CA ARG A 184 -9.31 26.61 -13.71
C ARG A 184 -10.55 27.33 -13.17
N ALA A 185 -11.66 26.61 -13.02
CA ALA A 185 -12.91 27.16 -12.45
C ALA A 185 -12.89 27.25 -10.90
N GLY A 186 -11.79 26.93 -10.23
CA GLY A 186 -11.69 26.99 -8.76
C GLY A 186 -12.61 26.03 -7.99
N LYS A 187 -13.25 25.06 -8.67
CA LYS A 187 -14.26 24.14 -8.10
C LYS A 187 -13.61 23.04 -7.26
N LYS A 188 -13.10 23.39 -6.07
CA LYS A 188 -12.34 22.50 -5.19
C LYS A 188 -13.02 21.16 -4.88
N ALA A 189 -14.35 21.19 -4.62
CA ALA A 189 -15.13 19.97 -4.35
C ALA A 189 -15.12 19.02 -5.57
N ARG A 190 -15.29 19.57 -6.79
CA ARG A 190 -15.24 18.80 -8.04
C ARG A 190 -13.86 18.21 -8.29
N VAL A 191 -12.80 18.97 -8.03
CA VAL A 191 -11.41 18.51 -8.15
C VAL A 191 -11.17 17.31 -7.23
N ARG A 192 -11.58 17.40 -5.95
CA ARG A 192 -11.47 16.27 -5.00
C ARG A 192 -12.27 15.05 -5.46
N ALA A 193 -13.48 15.24 -5.98
CA ALA A 193 -14.31 14.16 -6.49
C ALA A 193 -13.66 13.45 -7.70
N LEU A 194 -13.05 14.20 -8.63
CA LEU A 194 -12.34 13.65 -9.79
C LEU A 194 -11.08 12.87 -9.37
N HIS A 195 -10.29 13.39 -8.44
CA HIS A 195 -9.14 12.67 -7.90
C HIS A 195 -9.56 11.36 -7.22
N ALA A 196 -10.61 11.39 -6.38
CA ALA A 196 -11.14 10.18 -5.74
C ALA A 196 -11.64 9.16 -6.78
N LYS A 197 -12.30 9.60 -7.86
CA LYS A 197 -12.73 8.72 -8.95
C LYS A 197 -11.54 8.05 -9.65
N ILE A 198 -10.48 8.82 -9.95
CA ILE A 198 -9.25 8.28 -10.55
C ILE A 198 -8.62 7.23 -9.63
N GLU A 199 -8.50 7.55 -8.34
CA GLU A 199 -7.91 6.64 -7.35
C GLU A 199 -8.73 5.35 -7.19
N ASN A 200 -10.05 5.46 -7.05
CA ASN A 200 -10.92 4.30 -6.89
C ASN A 200 -10.92 3.41 -8.15
N SER A 201 -10.96 3.99 -9.35
CA SER A 201 -10.88 3.20 -10.60
C SER A 201 -9.54 2.47 -10.71
N ARG A 202 -8.44 3.11 -10.27
CA ARG A 202 -7.13 2.46 -10.24
C ARG A 202 -7.09 1.32 -9.22
N LYS A 203 -7.60 1.54 -8.02
CA LYS A 203 -7.68 0.51 -6.97
C LYS A 203 -8.49 -0.69 -7.45
N ASP A 204 -9.68 -0.46 -8.02
CA ASP A 204 -10.55 -1.52 -8.55
C ASP A 204 -9.83 -2.37 -9.61
N GLN A 205 -9.18 -1.73 -10.58
CA GLN A 205 -8.44 -2.43 -11.62
C GLN A 205 -7.28 -3.27 -11.05
N LEU A 206 -6.54 -2.73 -10.08
CA LEU A 206 -5.45 -3.46 -9.40
C LEU A 206 -5.97 -4.64 -8.57
N HIS A 207 -7.10 -4.47 -7.88
CA HIS A 207 -7.72 -5.54 -7.11
C HIS A 207 -8.21 -6.67 -8.02
N LYS A 208 -8.86 -6.34 -9.13
CA LYS A 208 -9.28 -7.33 -10.13
C LYS A 208 -8.10 -8.11 -10.69
N LEU A 209 -7.04 -7.40 -11.08
CA LEU A 209 -5.82 -8.02 -11.61
C LEU A 209 -5.17 -8.95 -10.58
N SER A 210 -4.96 -8.46 -9.36
CA SER A 210 -4.31 -9.26 -8.32
C SER A 210 -5.14 -10.47 -7.91
N THR A 211 -6.47 -10.34 -7.85
CA THR A 211 -7.37 -11.46 -7.59
C THR A 211 -7.30 -12.51 -8.70
N ALA A 212 -7.23 -12.08 -9.96
CA ALA A 212 -7.06 -12.99 -11.10
C ALA A 212 -5.73 -13.76 -11.01
N LEU A 213 -4.62 -13.04 -10.76
CA LEU A 213 -3.29 -13.66 -10.62
C LEU A 213 -3.25 -14.68 -9.47
N VAL A 214 -3.81 -14.34 -8.30
CA VAL A 214 -3.84 -15.25 -7.14
C VAL A 214 -4.70 -16.49 -7.39
N LYS A 215 -5.76 -16.38 -8.17
CA LYS A 215 -6.59 -17.52 -8.55
C LYS A 215 -5.91 -18.43 -9.58
N GLU A 216 -5.08 -17.87 -10.44
CA GLU A 216 -4.43 -18.58 -11.54
C GLU A 216 -3.13 -19.27 -11.14
N TYR A 217 -2.34 -18.63 -10.27
CA TYR A 217 -0.99 -19.09 -9.90
C TYR A 217 -0.89 -19.45 -8.42
N GLY A 218 -0.21 -20.57 -8.14
CA GLY A 218 0.11 -20.99 -6.77
C GLY A 218 1.27 -20.21 -6.15
N ALA A 219 2.24 -19.77 -6.97
CA ALA A 219 3.35 -18.93 -6.53
C ALA A 219 3.59 -17.76 -7.51
N ILE A 220 3.77 -16.56 -6.95
CA ILE A 220 3.99 -15.33 -7.72
C ILE A 220 5.28 -14.66 -7.26
N PHE A 221 6.23 -14.49 -8.18
CA PHE A 221 7.50 -13.80 -7.95
C PHE A 221 7.50 -12.44 -8.64
N ILE A 222 7.83 -11.38 -7.92
CA ILE A 222 7.80 -10.02 -8.46
C ILE A 222 9.20 -9.41 -8.36
N GLY A 223 9.68 -8.84 -9.47
CA GLY A 223 10.91 -8.09 -9.50
C GLY A 223 10.85 -6.84 -8.62
N ASN A 224 11.94 -6.54 -7.91
CA ASN A 224 12.03 -5.34 -7.08
C ASN A 224 12.22 -4.10 -7.96
N VAL A 225 11.21 -3.25 -7.98
CA VAL A 225 11.26 -1.95 -8.68
C VAL A 225 11.23 -0.83 -7.65
N ASN A 226 12.32 -0.08 -7.54
CA ASN A 226 12.34 1.12 -6.73
C ASN A 226 11.67 2.28 -7.49
N ALA A 227 10.35 2.34 -7.38
CA ALA A 227 9.52 3.34 -8.05
C ALA A 227 9.88 4.78 -7.64
N SER A 228 10.31 5.00 -6.39
CA SER A 228 10.73 6.31 -5.89
C SER A 228 12.04 6.78 -6.53
N ALA A 229 12.99 5.86 -6.72
CA ALA A 229 14.25 6.18 -7.41
C ALA A 229 14.02 6.47 -8.89
N LEU A 230 13.12 5.73 -9.54
CA LEU A 230 12.73 5.97 -10.94
C LEU A 230 12.05 7.33 -11.12
N ALA A 231 11.15 7.72 -10.21
CA ALA A 231 10.48 9.02 -10.25
C ALA A 231 11.46 10.20 -10.09
N LYS A 232 12.46 10.04 -9.21
CA LYS A 232 13.50 11.07 -8.98
C LYS A 232 14.44 11.25 -10.16
N ARG A 233 14.90 10.14 -10.77
CA ARG A 233 15.91 10.18 -11.85
C ARG A 233 15.43 10.82 -13.15
N HIS A 234 14.14 10.75 -13.44
CA HIS A 234 13.62 11.13 -14.74
C HIS A 234 12.77 12.42 -14.75
N GLY A 235 12.67 13.15 -13.64
CA GLY A 235 11.82 14.33 -13.55
C GLY A 235 10.32 14.05 -13.84
N TRP A 236 9.92 12.80 -13.82
CA TRP A 236 8.62 12.33 -14.25
C TRP A 236 7.58 12.51 -13.13
N ARG A 237 7.27 13.76 -12.83
CA ARG A 237 6.25 14.05 -11.81
C ARG A 237 4.88 13.46 -12.12
N ASN A 238 4.51 13.33 -13.40
CA ASN A 238 3.19 12.86 -13.80
C ASN A 238 3.09 11.39 -14.24
N PRO A 239 3.99 10.81 -15.06
CA PRO A 239 3.81 9.43 -15.52
C PRO A 239 3.91 8.37 -14.41
N CYS A 240 4.77 8.60 -13.42
CA CYS A 240 4.92 7.66 -12.30
C CYS A 240 3.78 7.76 -11.28
N SER A 241 3.21 8.95 -11.05
CA SER A 241 2.05 9.12 -10.18
C SER A 241 0.77 8.55 -10.79
N THR A 242 0.73 8.40 -12.11
CA THR A 242 -0.41 7.82 -12.83
C THR A 242 -0.37 6.31 -12.98
N ARG A 243 0.79 5.69 -12.71
CA ARG A 243 0.98 4.24 -12.75
C ARG A 243 1.05 3.67 -11.35
N ALA A 244 0.58 2.46 -11.18
CA ALA A 244 0.54 1.76 -9.89
C ALA A 244 1.89 1.68 -9.15
N GLY A 245 3.01 1.92 -9.86
CA GLY A 245 4.35 1.89 -9.29
C GLY A 245 4.68 2.99 -8.26
N VAL A 246 3.87 4.02 -8.10
CA VAL A 246 4.12 5.10 -7.13
C VAL A 246 3.04 5.20 -6.05
N CYS A 247 2.11 4.29 -6.01
CA CYS A 247 1.32 4.16 -4.81
C CYS A 247 2.22 3.66 -3.68
N SER A 248 2.84 4.58 -2.94
CA SER A 248 3.50 4.32 -1.65
C SER A 248 2.50 3.90 -0.55
N GLY A 249 1.28 3.55 -0.93
CA GLY A 249 0.25 3.02 -0.07
C GLY A 249 0.11 1.50 -0.23
N PRO A 250 -0.63 0.85 0.66
CA PRO A 250 -0.78 -0.61 0.73
C PRO A 250 -1.34 -1.27 -0.53
N CYS A 251 -1.80 -0.49 -1.52
CA CYS A 251 -2.33 -1.01 -2.80
C CYS A 251 -1.26 -1.47 -3.80
N CYS A 252 0.01 -1.11 -3.61
CA CYS A 252 1.11 -1.64 -4.44
C CYS A 252 1.65 -2.96 -3.93
N SER A 253 1.33 -3.31 -2.73
CA SER A 253 1.65 -4.62 -2.25
C SER A 253 0.51 -5.54 -2.67
N ILE A 254 0.71 -6.30 -3.73
CA ILE A 254 0.06 -7.60 -3.93
C ILE A 254 0.07 -8.40 -2.61
N ARG A 255 0.93 -8.05 -1.67
CA ARG A 255 0.95 -8.47 -0.26
C ARG A 255 -0.34 -8.25 0.52
N ALA A 256 -1.13 -7.24 0.21
CA ALA A 256 -2.34 -6.93 0.97
C ALA A 256 -3.54 -7.82 0.57
N ILE A 257 -3.44 -8.56 -0.52
CA ILE A 257 -4.56 -9.31 -1.09
C ILE A 257 -4.48 -10.80 -0.78
N THR A 258 -3.43 -11.24 -0.12
CA THR A 258 -3.27 -12.66 0.20
C THR A 258 -3.31 -12.98 1.69
N PRO A 259 -4.47 -12.97 2.33
CA PRO A 259 -4.61 -13.72 3.58
C PRO A 259 -4.52 -15.23 3.35
N ALA A 260 -4.78 -15.71 2.13
CA ALA A 260 -4.91 -17.13 1.82
C ALA A 260 -3.71 -17.77 1.10
N CYS A 261 -2.77 -16.99 0.56
CA CYS A 261 -1.61 -17.54 -0.13
C CYS A 261 -0.39 -17.56 0.81
N GLY A 262 -0.09 -18.71 1.34
CA GLY A 262 0.84 -18.95 2.45
C GLY A 262 2.31 -18.65 2.24
N SER A 263 2.77 -18.01 1.18
CA SER A 263 4.13 -17.49 1.08
C SER A 263 4.33 -16.58 -0.14
N MET A 264 3.80 -15.38 -0.08
CA MET A 264 4.42 -14.34 -0.88
C MET A 264 5.61 -13.76 -0.11
N ARG A 265 6.78 -14.31 -0.29
CA ARG A 265 8.02 -13.61 0.03
C ARG A 265 8.26 -12.59 -1.06
N SER A 266 8.12 -11.30 -0.75
CA SER A 266 8.68 -10.27 -1.60
C SER A 266 10.19 -10.39 -1.49
N MET A 267 10.80 -10.77 -2.57
CA MET A 267 12.23 -10.82 -2.69
C MET A 267 12.75 -9.41 -2.95
N ASN A 268 13.03 -8.66 -1.88
CA ASN A 268 13.55 -7.31 -1.98
C ASN A 268 14.96 -7.23 -2.58
N ASP A 269 15.64 -8.36 -2.78
CA ASP A 269 17.05 -8.40 -3.16
C ASP A 269 17.38 -9.15 -4.45
N ILE A 270 16.38 -9.56 -5.24
CA ILE A 270 16.70 -10.13 -6.56
C ILE A 270 16.90 -8.99 -7.55
N GLN A 271 18.10 -8.50 -7.66
CA GLN A 271 18.55 -7.92 -8.92
C GLN A 271 18.66 -9.07 -9.92
N PRO A 272 17.93 -9.07 -11.04
CA PRO A 272 18.14 -10.07 -12.08
C PRO A 272 19.57 -9.90 -12.62
N ARG A 273 20.50 -10.70 -12.10
CA ARG A 273 21.75 -10.91 -12.81
C ARG A 273 21.39 -11.72 -14.03
N PRO A 274 21.64 -11.22 -15.24
CA PRO A 274 21.38 -11.99 -16.44
C PRO A 274 22.18 -13.29 -16.35
N SER A 275 21.51 -14.43 -16.58
CA SER A 275 22.20 -15.71 -16.69
C SER A 275 23.23 -15.61 -17.82
N ALA A 276 24.41 -16.21 -17.63
CA ALA A 276 25.51 -16.12 -18.59
C ALA A 276 25.14 -16.59 -20.01
N ALA A 277 24.18 -17.51 -20.14
CA ALA A 277 23.69 -18.00 -21.42
C ALA A 277 22.87 -16.95 -22.22
N VAL A 278 22.22 -15.99 -21.54
CA VAL A 278 21.46 -14.92 -22.20
C VAL A 278 22.29 -13.64 -22.34
N THR A 279 23.39 -13.51 -21.56
CA THR A 279 24.27 -12.33 -21.58
C THR A 279 25.33 -12.36 -22.66
N GLY A 280 25.67 -13.52 -23.20
CA GLY A 280 26.63 -13.63 -24.31
C GLY A 280 26.15 -12.90 -25.57
N ALA A 281 24.85 -12.97 -25.87
CA ALA A 281 24.29 -12.42 -27.11
C ALA A 281 23.84 -10.94 -26.98
N LEU A 282 23.78 -10.38 -25.77
CA LEU A 282 23.34 -8.99 -25.54
C LEU A 282 24.54 -8.11 -25.20
N GLY A 283 25.35 -7.78 -26.24
CA GLY A 283 26.48 -6.86 -26.14
C GLY A 283 26.14 -5.65 -25.25
N ARG A 284 26.79 -5.58 -24.09
CA ARG A 284 26.60 -4.53 -23.10
C ARG A 284 27.09 -3.19 -23.62
N ARG A 285 26.19 -2.25 -23.76
CA ARG A 285 26.49 -0.85 -23.41
C ARG A 285 25.32 -0.36 -22.54
N ALA A 286 25.53 -0.41 -21.25
CA ALA A 286 24.62 0.19 -20.26
C ALA A 286 24.43 1.67 -20.64
N GLY A 287 23.20 2.05 -20.98
CA GLY A 287 22.85 3.45 -21.21
C GLY A 287 22.15 3.78 -22.54
N LYS A 288 22.48 3.17 -23.66
CA LYS A 288 21.91 3.53 -24.97
C LYS A 288 20.78 2.61 -25.50
N GLY A 289 20.45 1.53 -24.81
CA GLY A 289 19.52 0.50 -25.29
C GLY A 289 18.15 0.42 -24.62
N LEU A 290 17.78 1.36 -23.76
CA LEU A 290 16.51 1.31 -23.01
C LEU A 290 15.24 1.41 -23.89
N GLY A 291 15.37 1.93 -25.11
CA GLY A 291 14.27 2.02 -26.09
C GLY A 291 14.00 0.71 -26.85
N ILE A 292 14.98 -0.19 -26.93
CA ILE A 292 14.84 -1.43 -27.68
C ILE A 292 14.17 -2.48 -26.81
N ARG A 293 13.00 -2.93 -27.22
CA ARG A 293 12.16 -3.88 -26.45
C ARG A 293 12.20 -5.27 -26.99
N GLU A 294 12.40 -5.40 -28.28
CA GLU A 294 12.36 -6.64 -29.02
C GLU A 294 13.68 -6.82 -29.75
N ARG A 295 14.24 -8.03 -29.65
CA ARG A 295 15.50 -8.39 -30.32
C ARG A 295 15.46 -9.86 -30.75
N ALA A 296 15.98 -10.11 -31.94
CA ALA A 296 16.38 -11.44 -32.31
C ALA A 296 17.76 -11.78 -31.70
N CYS A 297 17.93 -13.00 -31.25
CA CYS A 297 19.23 -13.51 -30.82
C CYS A 297 20.12 -13.70 -32.05
N GLY A 298 21.36 -13.16 -32.02
CA GLY A 298 22.29 -13.29 -33.13
C GLY A 298 22.80 -14.72 -33.35
N GLU A 299 22.72 -15.59 -32.34
CA GLU A 299 23.23 -16.97 -32.41
C GLU A 299 22.15 -17.97 -32.85
N CYS A 300 20.91 -17.85 -32.29
CA CYS A 300 19.83 -18.83 -32.53
C CYS A 300 18.62 -18.25 -33.26
N GLY A 301 18.60 -16.96 -33.60
CA GLY A 301 17.47 -16.28 -34.25
C GLY A 301 16.22 -16.10 -33.38
N ALA A 302 16.21 -16.59 -32.14
CA ALA A 302 15.05 -16.51 -31.26
C ALA A 302 14.67 -15.07 -30.95
N TYR A 303 13.39 -14.77 -31.02
CA TYR A 303 12.84 -13.43 -30.77
C TYR A 303 12.53 -13.24 -29.28
N HIS A 304 13.13 -12.24 -28.67
CA HIS A 304 12.98 -11.97 -27.24
C HIS A 304 12.37 -10.61 -26.98
N HIS A 305 11.27 -10.59 -26.23
CA HIS A 305 10.73 -9.38 -25.64
C HIS A 305 11.41 -9.12 -24.27
N ARG A 306 12.03 -7.96 -24.10
CA ARG A 306 12.86 -7.62 -22.94
C ARG A 306 12.15 -7.83 -21.59
N ALA A 307 10.90 -7.36 -21.47
CA ALA A 307 10.15 -7.45 -20.21
C ALA A 307 9.73 -8.91 -19.91
N ILE A 308 9.38 -9.68 -20.93
CA ILE A 308 9.07 -11.12 -20.79
C ILE A 308 10.31 -11.88 -20.35
N ASN A 309 11.46 -11.62 -20.97
CA ASN A 309 12.73 -12.24 -20.56
C ASN A 309 13.13 -11.89 -19.12
N ALA A 310 12.90 -10.64 -18.71
CA ALA A 310 13.10 -10.24 -17.30
C ALA A 310 12.15 -11.02 -16.37
N ALA A 311 10.90 -11.20 -16.73
CA ALA A 311 9.94 -11.96 -15.95
C ALA A 311 10.33 -13.45 -15.82
N VAL A 312 10.85 -14.08 -16.90
CA VAL A 312 11.38 -15.44 -16.87
C VAL A 312 12.58 -15.56 -15.91
N ASN A 313 13.49 -14.59 -15.93
CA ASN A 313 14.63 -14.57 -15.01
C ASN A 313 14.19 -14.39 -13.54
N ILE A 314 13.15 -13.58 -13.29
CA ILE A 314 12.54 -13.41 -11.96
C ILE A 314 11.94 -14.73 -11.49
N LEU A 315 11.24 -15.45 -12.35
CA LEU A 315 10.69 -16.78 -12.05
C LEU A 315 11.79 -17.78 -11.69
N ALA A 316 12.83 -17.87 -12.52
CA ALA A 316 13.95 -18.78 -12.29
C ALA A 316 14.68 -18.50 -10.96
N ALA A 317 14.90 -17.22 -10.64
CA ALA A 317 15.47 -16.81 -9.37
C ALA A 317 14.55 -17.10 -8.17
N GLY A 318 13.23 -16.94 -8.37
CA GLY A 318 12.23 -17.23 -7.36
C GLY A 318 12.14 -18.72 -7.02
N ARG A 319 12.14 -19.58 -8.02
CA ARG A 319 12.12 -21.04 -7.85
C ARG A 319 13.35 -21.56 -7.13
N ARG A 320 14.55 -21.03 -7.45
CA ARG A 320 15.79 -21.40 -6.72
C ARG A 320 15.70 -21.13 -5.24
N ARG A 321 15.18 -19.95 -4.83
CA ARG A 321 15.04 -19.61 -3.40
C ARG A 321 13.93 -20.37 -2.67
N LEU A 322 12.99 -20.98 -3.38
CA LEU A 322 12.00 -21.87 -2.76
C LEU A 322 12.57 -23.27 -2.51
N ALA A 323 13.62 -23.65 -3.29
CA ALA A 323 14.27 -24.94 -3.16
C ALA A 323 15.37 -24.95 -2.07
N GLU A 324 15.87 -23.77 -1.66
CA GLU A 324 16.73 -23.53 -0.51
C GLU A 324 15.93 -23.46 0.80
#